data_0ce1323def536d7563cee3c7e9f60bba
#
_entry.id   0ce1323def536d7563cee3c7e9f60bba
#
_cell.length_a   1.000
_cell.length_b   1.000
_cell.length_c   1.000
_cell.angle_alpha   90.00
_cell.angle_beta   90.00
_cell.angle_gamma   90.00
#
_symmetry.space_group_name_H-M   'P 1'
#
loop_
_entity.id
_entity.type
_entity.pdbx_description
1 polymer ?
#
loop_
_entity_poly.entity_id
_entity_poly.type
_entity_poly.pdbx_seq_one_letter_code
_entity_poly.pdbx_strand_id
1 'polypeptide(L)'
;MPGRKRTPTAMAKAAGTYRKDRHEDRLEVQGRPELPAYQSSEKTFHWLVKHLDDLGVVAELDAMALQMLSDAWEDYCAARAVIKRLGPTYATTTAQGDEMHRPRPELAMMNGAWDRIKKMLPEFGLTAAARAKLSSPDKVESLEDLLGGE
;
A
#
# COMPACT_ATOMS: atom_id res chain seq x y z
N MET A 1 -7.27 -8.64 -24.45
CA MET A 1 -6.37 -8.50 -23.30
C MET A 1 -6.70 -7.20 -22.57
N PRO A 2 -6.91 -7.19 -21.26
CA PRO A 2 -7.10 -5.92 -20.54
C PRO A 2 -5.82 -5.07 -20.67
N GLY A 3 -5.97 -3.80 -21.07
CA GLY A 3 -4.87 -2.87 -21.20
C GLY A 3 -4.20 -2.56 -19.83
N ARG A 4 -2.99 -1.98 -19.89
CA ARG A 4 -2.29 -1.52 -18.68
C ARG A 4 -3.15 -0.52 -17.89
N LYS A 5 -3.24 -0.69 -16.57
CA LYS A 5 -3.93 0.28 -15.69
C LYS A 5 -3.39 1.69 -15.90
N ARG A 6 -4.27 2.67 -15.91
CA ARG A 6 -3.88 4.09 -16.03
C ARG A 6 -3.27 4.57 -14.72
N THR A 7 -2.15 5.29 -14.81
CA THR A 7 -1.50 5.90 -13.66
C THR A 7 -2.31 7.12 -13.19
N PRO A 8 -2.60 7.30 -11.90
CA PRO A 8 -3.23 8.50 -11.37
C PRO A 8 -2.46 9.78 -11.74
N THR A 9 -3.18 10.91 -11.88
CA THR A 9 -2.57 12.17 -12.32
C THR A 9 -1.51 12.67 -11.35
N ALA A 10 -1.74 12.58 -10.04
CA ALA A 10 -0.76 12.92 -9.01
C ALA A 10 0.54 12.11 -9.17
N MET A 11 0.43 10.80 -9.37
CA MET A 11 1.60 9.95 -9.60
C MET A 11 2.28 10.24 -10.95
N ALA A 12 1.52 10.62 -11.98
CA ALA A 12 2.10 11.02 -13.27
C ALA A 12 2.86 12.36 -13.16
N LYS A 13 2.35 13.32 -12.38
CA LYS A 13 3.03 14.58 -12.06
C LYS A 13 4.32 14.30 -11.27
N ALA A 14 4.25 13.55 -10.19
CA ALA A 14 5.40 13.16 -9.37
C ALA A 14 6.47 12.36 -10.16
N ALA A 15 6.07 11.60 -11.18
CA ALA A 15 6.98 10.88 -12.07
C ALA A 15 7.51 11.71 -13.25
N GLY A 16 7.15 13.01 -13.38
CA GLY A 16 7.53 13.84 -14.50
C GLY A 16 7.00 13.36 -15.87
N THR A 17 6.01 12.47 -15.87
CA THR A 17 5.41 11.91 -17.09
C THR A 17 4.05 12.52 -17.43
N TYR A 18 3.65 13.55 -16.68
CA TYR A 18 2.41 14.27 -16.94
C TYR A 18 2.46 14.96 -18.31
N ARG A 19 1.40 14.81 -19.08
CA ARG A 19 1.18 15.50 -20.34
C ARG A 19 -0.23 16.07 -20.36
N LYS A 20 -0.37 17.37 -20.54
CA LYS A 20 -1.67 18.08 -20.53
C LYS A 20 -2.64 17.47 -21.54
N ASP A 21 -2.22 17.24 -22.76
CA ASP A 21 -2.99 16.62 -23.86
C ASP A 21 -3.58 15.24 -23.55
N ARG A 22 -3.00 14.51 -22.59
CA ARG A 22 -3.41 13.15 -22.19
C ARG A 22 -4.06 13.03 -20.84
N HIS A 23 -3.94 14.05 -19.98
CA HIS A 23 -4.30 13.97 -18.57
C HIS A 23 -5.27 15.09 -18.14
N GLU A 24 -5.51 16.10 -18.98
CA GLU A 24 -6.31 17.29 -18.64
C GLU A 24 -7.75 16.93 -18.25
N ASP A 25 -8.37 15.95 -18.92
CA ASP A 25 -9.76 15.52 -18.66
C ASP A 25 -9.90 14.53 -17.49
N ARG A 26 -8.85 14.32 -16.72
CA ARG A 26 -8.90 13.37 -15.60
C ARG A 26 -9.42 14.05 -14.36
N LEU A 27 -10.33 13.35 -13.67
CA LEU A 27 -10.79 13.77 -12.36
C LEU A 27 -9.58 13.82 -11.40
N GLU A 28 -9.27 15.01 -10.89
CA GLU A 28 -8.30 15.20 -9.81
C GLU A 28 -9.08 15.35 -8.50
N VAL A 29 -8.93 14.38 -7.61
CA VAL A 29 -9.45 14.45 -6.26
C VAL A 29 -8.35 15.02 -5.38
N GLN A 30 -8.68 16.06 -4.63
CA GLN A 30 -7.82 16.70 -3.65
C GLN A 30 -8.33 16.38 -2.24
N GLY A 31 -7.55 16.69 -1.24
CA GLY A 31 -7.88 16.48 0.16
C GLY A 31 -7.08 15.33 0.77
N ARG A 32 -6.95 15.41 2.09
CA ARG A 32 -6.25 14.39 2.87
C ARG A 32 -7.23 13.30 3.29
N PRO A 33 -6.88 12.02 3.17
CA PRO A 33 -7.71 10.94 3.67
C PRO A 33 -7.97 11.07 5.16
N GLU A 34 -9.23 11.00 5.55
CA GLU A 34 -9.65 10.90 6.95
C GLU A 34 -9.97 9.45 7.30
N LEU A 35 -9.75 9.11 8.57
CA LEU A 35 -10.05 7.77 9.06
C LEU A 35 -11.56 7.50 8.93
N PRO A 36 -11.99 6.44 8.25
CA PRO A 36 -13.39 6.07 8.17
C PRO A 36 -14.00 5.82 9.56
N ALA A 37 -15.30 5.98 9.71
CA ALA A 37 -16.01 5.79 10.98
C ALA A 37 -15.86 4.38 11.57
N TYR A 38 -15.62 3.38 10.75
CA TYR A 38 -15.28 2.02 11.18
C TYR A 38 -13.77 1.94 11.42
N GLN A 39 -13.38 1.83 12.67
CA GLN A 39 -11.98 1.89 13.10
C GLN A 39 -11.47 0.48 13.44
N SER A 40 -10.53 -0.01 12.63
CA SER A 40 -9.59 -1.00 13.10
C SER A 40 -8.16 -0.52 12.95
N SER A 41 -7.16 -0.58 12.94
CA SER A 41 -5.78 -0.21 12.55
C SER A 41 -5.48 1.30 12.46
N GLU A 42 -6.03 2.10 13.36
CA GLU A 42 -5.89 3.56 13.37
C GLU A 42 -4.41 4.03 13.26
N LYS A 43 -3.50 3.43 14.02
CA LYS A 43 -2.08 3.82 14.02
C LYS A 43 -1.41 3.59 12.67
N THR A 44 -1.70 2.45 12.04
CA THR A 44 -1.15 2.09 10.73
C THR A 44 -1.73 2.98 9.65
N PHE A 45 -3.03 3.27 9.71
CA PHE A 45 -3.69 4.20 8.80
C PHE A 45 -3.05 5.59 8.86
N HIS A 46 -2.93 6.19 10.04
CA HIS A 46 -2.32 7.53 10.19
C HIS A 46 -0.85 7.56 9.77
N TRP A 47 -0.11 6.48 10.02
CA TRP A 47 1.26 6.36 9.54
C TRP A 47 1.33 6.37 8.01
N LEU A 48 0.47 5.60 7.34
CA LEU A 48 0.39 5.56 5.88
C LEU A 48 0.00 6.92 5.30
N VAL A 49 -1.07 7.54 5.82
CA VAL A 49 -1.54 8.85 5.36
C VAL A 49 -0.43 9.89 5.47
N LYS A 50 0.27 9.97 6.61
CA LYS A 50 1.35 10.92 6.79
C LYS A 50 2.44 10.79 5.71
N HIS A 51 2.93 9.56 5.48
CA HIS A 51 4.04 9.34 4.55
C HIS A 51 3.63 9.48 3.08
N LEU A 52 2.38 9.18 2.73
CA LEU A 52 1.86 9.33 1.37
C LEU A 52 1.48 10.78 1.06
N ASP A 53 1.04 11.54 2.07
CA ASP A 53 0.78 12.97 1.98
C ASP A 53 2.08 13.75 1.71
N ASP A 54 3.16 13.41 2.44
CA ASP A 54 4.50 13.95 2.22
C ASP A 54 5.03 13.70 0.79
N LEU A 55 4.55 12.63 0.13
CA LEU A 55 4.88 12.33 -1.27
C LEU A 55 3.91 12.97 -2.27
N GLY A 56 2.82 13.59 -1.81
CA GLY A 56 1.81 14.20 -2.67
C GLY A 56 1.07 13.20 -3.58
N VAL A 57 0.98 11.92 -3.20
CA VAL A 57 0.42 10.85 -4.04
C VAL A 57 -0.94 10.32 -3.55
N VAL A 58 -1.44 10.82 -2.44
CA VAL A 58 -2.69 10.41 -1.81
C VAL A 58 -3.76 11.48 -1.92
N ALA A 59 -5.02 11.08 -1.98
CA ALA A 59 -6.19 11.94 -2.01
C ALA A 59 -7.27 11.44 -1.04
N GLU A 60 -8.26 12.27 -0.74
CA GLU A 60 -9.36 11.95 0.19
C GLU A 60 -10.06 10.62 -0.15
N LEU A 61 -10.31 10.33 -1.43
CA LEU A 61 -10.96 9.09 -1.86
C LEU A 61 -10.14 7.82 -1.60
N ASP A 62 -8.87 7.94 -1.27
CA ASP A 62 -8.02 6.79 -0.96
C ASP A 62 -8.21 6.26 0.47
N ALA A 63 -9.01 6.95 1.30
CA ALA A 63 -9.22 6.61 2.70
C ALA A 63 -9.66 5.15 2.91
N MET A 64 -10.61 4.66 2.12
CA MET A 64 -11.10 3.28 2.23
C MET A 64 -10.01 2.26 1.84
N ALA A 65 -9.26 2.51 0.77
CA ALA A 65 -8.19 1.63 0.32
C ALA A 65 -7.04 1.60 1.33
N LEU A 66 -6.68 2.74 1.92
CA LEU A 66 -5.68 2.83 2.99
C LEU A 66 -6.14 2.12 4.26
N GLN A 67 -7.44 2.19 4.60
CA GLN A 67 -8.00 1.43 5.71
C GLN A 67 -7.86 -0.08 5.47
N MET A 68 -8.23 -0.57 4.27
CA MET A 68 -8.09 -1.99 3.92
C MET A 68 -6.62 -2.45 3.93
N LEU A 69 -5.69 -1.60 3.52
CA LEU A 69 -4.25 -1.89 3.60
C LEU A 69 -3.78 -1.97 5.05
N SER A 70 -4.27 -1.07 5.90
CA SER A 70 -3.97 -1.03 7.33
C SER A 70 -4.48 -2.28 8.05
N ASP A 71 -5.72 -2.68 7.77
CA ASP A 71 -6.32 -3.90 8.31
C ASP A 71 -5.54 -5.16 7.87
N ALA A 72 -5.17 -5.23 6.61
CA ALA A 72 -4.36 -6.34 6.10
C ALA A 72 -2.99 -6.43 6.79
N TRP A 73 -2.38 -5.29 7.12
CA TRP A 73 -1.13 -5.25 7.87
C TRP A 73 -1.31 -5.75 9.31
N GLU A 74 -2.37 -5.38 10.00
CA GLU A 74 -2.66 -5.86 11.36
C GLU A 74 -2.99 -7.34 11.38
N ASP A 75 -3.81 -7.83 10.43
CA ASP A 75 -4.06 -9.26 10.23
C ASP A 75 -2.74 -10.04 10.08
N TYR A 76 -1.84 -9.54 9.24
CA TYR A 76 -0.52 -10.14 9.05
C TYR A 76 0.28 -10.19 10.34
N CYS A 77 0.34 -9.08 11.08
CA CYS A 77 1.08 -8.97 12.34
C CYS A 77 0.50 -9.91 13.40
N ALA A 78 -0.82 -9.97 13.54
CA ALA A 78 -1.50 -10.83 14.50
C ALA A 78 -1.24 -12.32 14.20
N ALA A 79 -1.44 -12.75 12.97
CA ALA A 79 -1.19 -14.14 12.55
C ALA A 79 0.30 -14.50 12.72
N ARG A 80 1.22 -13.62 12.33
CA ARG A 80 2.65 -13.81 12.52
C ARG A 80 3.05 -13.94 13.99
N ALA A 81 2.45 -13.16 14.88
CA ALA A 81 2.70 -13.25 16.33
C ALA A 81 2.31 -14.63 16.90
N VAL A 82 1.19 -15.19 16.48
CA VAL A 82 0.75 -16.53 16.86
C VAL A 82 1.75 -17.58 16.35
N ILE A 83 2.13 -17.52 15.07
CA ILE A 83 3.09 -18.47 14.47
C ILE A 83 4.45 -18.39 15.17
N LYS A 84 4.93 -17.16 15.49
CA LYS A 84 6.20 -16.98 16.18
C LYS A 84 6.18 -17.60 17.59
N ARG A 85 5.04 -17.54 18.27
CA ARG A 85 4.88 -18.05 19.64
C ARG A 85 4.68 -19.56 19.67
N LEU A 86 3.87 -20.13 18.76
CA LEU A 86 3.38 -21.49 18.83
C LEU A 86 3.95 -22.42 17.74
N GLY A 87 4.76 -21.89 16.82
CA GLY A 87 5.25 -22.60 15.64
C GLY A 87 4.23 -22.65 14.50
N PRO A 88 4.68 -23.02 13.29
CA PRO A 88 3.84 -23.04 12.09
C PRO A 88 2.90 -24.25 12.02
N THR A 89 3.13 -25.28 12.85
CA THR A 89 2.35 -26.52 12.87
C THR A 89 1.79 -26.78 14.26
N TYR A 90 0.81 -27.68 14.33
CA TYR A 90 0.30 -28.25 15.58
C TYR A 90 0.08 -29.74 15.42
N ALA A 91 0.29 -30.47 16.52
CA ALA A 91 0.03 -31.90 16.56
C ALA A 91 -1.47 -32.19 16.70
N THR A 92 -1.95 -33.18 16.01
CA THR A 92 -3.31 -33.75 16.12
C THR A 92 -3.23 -35.27 16.02
N THR A 93 -4.23 -35.96 16.50
CA THR A 93 -4.30 -37.42 16.45
C THR A 93 -5.22 -37.85 15.33
N THR A 94 -4.78 -38.83 14.54
CA THR A 94 -5.61 -39.44 13.49
C THR A 94 -6.69 -40.35 14.12
N ALA A 95 -7.67 -40.79 13.33
CA ALA A 95 -8.68 -41.74 13.78
C ALA A 95 -8.09 -43.12 14.18
N GLN A 96 -6.89 -43.43 13.69
CA GLN A 96 -6.15 -44.65 14.03
C GLN A 96 -5.26 -44.47 15.28
N GLY A 97 -5.19 -43.29 15.87
CA GLY A 97 -4.39 -42.98 17.05
C GLY A 97 -2.98 -42.48 16.77
N ASP A 98 -2.58 -42.33 15.51
CA ASP A 98 -1.26 -41.86 15.14
C ASP A 98 -1.15 -40.33 15.27
N GLU A 99 0.02 -39.82 15.67
CA GLU A 99 0.30 -38.39 15.71
C GLU A 99 0.50 -37.87 14.29
N MET A 100 -0.16 -36.72 13.98
CA MET A 100 -0.04 -36.01 12.72
C MET A 100 0.17 -34.54 12.97
N HIS A 101 1.14 -33.93 12.26
CA HIS A 101 1.36 -32.48 12.28
C HIS A 101 0.57 -31.82 11.14
N ARG A 102 -0.20 -30.80 11.49
CA ARG A 102 -0.95 -29.97 10.52
C ARG A 102 -0.48 -28.53 10.56
N PRO A 103 -0.51 -27.83 9.41
CA PRO A 103 -0.24 -26.38 9.39
C PRO A 103 -1.30 -25.66 10.22
N ARG A 104 -0.87 -24.63 10.96
CA ARG A 104 -1.82 -23.78 11.70
C ARG A 104 -2.66 -22.95 10.75
N PRO A 105 -3.95 -22.68 11.07
CA PRO A 105 -4.80 -21.79 10.28
C PRO A 105 -4.21 -20.41 10.09
N GLU A 106 -3.49 -19.89 11.09
CA GLU A 106 -2.84 -18.61 11.08
C GLU A 106 -1.77 -18.47 9.98
N LEU A 107 -1.22 -19.59 9.51
CA LEU A 107 -0.29 -19.58 8.38
C LEU A 107 -1.01 -19.18 7.08
N ALA A 108 -2.20 -19.72 6.86
CA ALA A 108 -3.03 -19.34 5.71
C ALA A 108 -3.52 -17.88 5.81
N MET A 109 -3.91 -17.45 7.02
CA MET A 109 -4.32 -16.06 7.28
C MET A 109 -3.15 -15.09 7.02
N MET A 110 -1.95 -15.39 7.50
CA MET A 110 -0.75 -14.60 7.27
C MET A 110 -0.43 -14.48 5.78
N ASN A 111 -0.47 -15.60 5.05
CA ASN A 111 -0.19 -15.59 3.61
C ASN A 111 -1.26 -14.82 2.83
N GLY A 112 -2.55 -14.98 3.17
CA GLY A 112 -3.64 -14.23 2.57
C GLY A 112 -3.53 -12.71 2.82
N ALA A 113 -3.16 -12.31 4.03
CA ALA A 113 -2.89 -10.91 4.36
C ALA A 113 -1.68 -10.36 3.57
N TRP A 114 -0.59 -11.13 3.51
CA TRP A 114 0.60 -10.79 2.72
C TRP A 114 0.29 -10.58 1.24
N ASP A 115 -0.53 -11.44 0.65
CA ASP A 115 -0.92 -11.32 -0.76
C ASP A 115 -1.76 -10.06 -1.02
N ARG A 116 -2.65 -9.67 -0.10
CA ARG A 116 -3.39 -8.41 -0.17
C ARG A 116 -2.44 -7.21 -0.11
N ILE A 117 -1.55 -7.17 0.89
CA ILE A 117 -0.55 -6.12 1.08
C ILE A 117 0.32 -5.98 -0.18
N LYS A 118 0.89 -7.09 -0.67
CA LYS A 118 1.77 -7.10 -1.83
C LYS A 118 1.11 -6.53 -3.09
N LYS A 119 -0.20 -6.72 -3.27
CA LYS A 119 -0.95 -6.18 -4.40
C LYS A 119 -1.21 -4.69 -4.26
N MET A 120 -1.40 -4.18 -3.05
CA MET A 120 -1.76 -2.78 -2.78
C MET A 120 -0.54 -1.86 -2.67
N LEU A 121 0.59 -2.33 -2.14
CA LEU A 121 1.79 -1.51 -1.96
C LEU A 121 2.25 -0.77 -3.23
N PRO A 122 2.29 -1.40 -4.43
CA PRO A 122 2.69 -0.70 -5.64
C PRO A 122 1.69 0.37 -6.10
N GLU A 123 0.41 0.20 -5.82
CA GLU A 123 -0.65 1.15 -6.22
C GLU A 123 -0.46 2.51 -5.52
N PHE A 124 0.05 2.51 -4.29
CA PHE A 124 0.36 3.71 -3.49
C PHE A 124 1.82 4.16 -3.58
N GLY A 125 2.64 3.57 -4.46
CA GLY A 125 4.06 3.94 -4.54
C GLY A 125 4.91 3.47 -3.36
N LEU A 126 4.42 2.55 -2.51
CA LEU A 126 5.09 2.09 -1.29
C LEU A 126 6.22 1.08 -1.53
N THR A 127 6.50 0.71 -2.78
CA THR A 127 7.64 -0.14 -3.13
C THR A 127 8.79 0.69 -3.71
N ALA A 128 10.03 0.21 -3.56
CA ALA A 128 11.21 0.88 -4.13
C ALA A 128 11.08 1.05 -5.66
N ALA A 129 10.59 0.02 -6.36
CA ALA A 129 10.37 0.05 -7.81
C ALA A 129 9.27 1.05 -8.22
N ALA A 130 8.24 1.24 -7.39
CA ALA A 130 7.22 2.23 -7.65
C ALA A 130 7.76 3.65 -7.38
N ARG A 131 8.49 3.85 -6.27
CA ARG A 131 9.13 5.14 -5.94
C ARG A 131 10.18 5.57 -6.96
N ALA A 132 10.95 4.65 -7.51
CA ALA A 132 11.92 4.98 -8.56
C ALA A 132 11.30 5.61 -9.82
N LYS A 133 9.97 5.53 -9.97
CA LYS A 133 9.20 6.17 -11.03
C LYS A 133 8.63 7.54 -10.63
N LEU A 134 8.77 7.91 -9.36
CA LEU A 134 8.33 9.20 -8.83
C LEU A 134 9.53 10.15 -8.80
N SER A 135 9.38 11.34 -9.41
CA SER A 135 10.36 12.41 -9.27
C SER A 135 10.21 13.06 -7.90
N SER A 136 11.32 13.39 -7.24
CA SER A 136 11.27 14.19 -6.01
C SER A 136 10.75 15.59 -6.34
N PRO A 137 9.77 16.15 -5.62
CA PRO A 137 9.28 17.52 -5.85
C PRO A 137 10.42 18.55 -5.82
N ASP A 138 11.41 18.37 -4.95
CA ASP A 138 12.56 19.27 -4.78
C ASP A 138 13.55 19.31 -5.97
N LYS A 139 13.46 18.33 -6.90
CA LYS A 139 14.32 18.35 -8.10
C LYS A 139 13.75 19.19 -9.24
N VAL A 140 12.48 19.55 -9.20
CA VAL A 140 11.84 20.35 -10.24
C VAL A 140 12.17 21.83 -10.06
N GLU A 141 12.19 22.32 -8.82
CA GLU A 141 12.56 23.73 -8.52
C GLU A 141 14.04 24.02 -8.82
N SER A 142 14.93 23.04 -8.57
CA SER A 142 16.37 23.24 -8.83
C SER A 142 16.78 23.30 -10.30
N LEU A 143 15.93 22.83 -11.23
CA LEU A 143 16.21 22.89 -12.67
C LEU A 143 15.68 24.18 -13.32
N GLU A 144 14.62 24.78 -12.79
CA GLU A 144 14.12 26.09 -13.23
C GLU A 144 15.03 27.23 -12.75
N ASP A 145 15.58 27.13 -11.54
CA ASP A 145 16.59 28.07 -11.03
C ASP A 145 17.93 27.99 -11.79
N LEU A 146 18.26 26.88 -12.40
CA LEU A 146 19.47 26.71 -13.20
C LEU A 146 19.34 27.19 -14.64
N LEU A 147 18.13 27.34 -15.15
CA LEU A 147 17.85 27.77 -16.53
C LEU A 147 17.27 29.21 -16.62
N GLY A 148 16.99 29.86 -15.49
CA GLY A 148 16.39 31.18 -15.40
C GLY A 148 17.37 32.30 -15.09
N GLY A 149 18.67 32.08 -15.15
CA GLY A 149 19.71 33.08 -14.87
C GLY A 149 20.34 33.65 -16.15
N GLU A 150 19.62 34.52 -16.87
CA GLU A 150 20.18 35.58 -17.75
C GLU A 150 19.24 36.77 -17.76
#